data_62529db8bf52c202af756be0b8d08958
#
_entry.id   62529db8bf52c202af756be0b8d08958
#
_cell.length_a   1.000
_cell.length_b   1.000
_cell.length_c   1.000
_cell.angle_alpha   90.00
_cell.angle_beta   90.00
_cell.angle_gamma   90.00
#
_symmetry.space_group_name_H-M   'P 1'
#
loop_
_entity.id
_entity.type
_entity.pdbx_description
1 polymer ?
#
loop_
_entity_poly.entity_id
_entity_poly.type
_entity_poly.pdbx_seq_one_letter_code
_entity_poly.pdbx_strand_id
1 'polypeptide(L)'
;MNKSSQQRSDEFLKISGQFKLGALVTESSHPVTANLSEVAKQDIAAALKLLFDVDADVLHKYREFVKSGRAEDVKKTILHALKNDGRIFFTGCGSTGRLSILLDSIWRDFWQQRGNPDFENRTLSVMAGGDYALIKSVEGFEDFTAFGKKQMHDLAVTAKDVVFAITEGGETSFVIGTAWAGVEAGAKVYFVYNNPDEILCEQVQRSREVIADARIEKINLTTGPMAITGSTRMQATSIQLCVMLTILEMVVCELAGFPGAPASSRRVSGEAPSQDAGWKPALPAQFLAQLETAFATLKSPEFLASLAKLVALEESVYRGGSKNSYYAGRFGIDVLTDTTERSPTYCTPPFRKFDDDQATESWAFLFLPDDWTDKAWQEILKRKPRCVEWSEAEIRELVTEEKVERTLETVRKISSTELMRYKIGSNGIRYRELVVKDCAVAVMAAAEKPATRKFQLKQLETARAGNARTGLIYFGPEMPADALPAADVFTFVRVPPTGLLLDGVTRVMVKLVMNALSTCTMVRLGRVMGNYMIWVVPSNLKLIDRATRYITKLTDLNYEAANRLLFEVVIYVEPRMKSDQAYPPVVCMAVLRAREKLTNEQAEEKLKAEI
;
A
#
# COMPACT_ATOMS: atom_id res chain seq x y z
N MET A 1 -36.99 8.30 -9.51
CA MET A 1 -37.02 7.12 -10.43
C MET A 1 -35.60 6.59 -10.60
N ASN A 2 -35.37 5.30 -10.39
CA ASN A 2 -34.06 4.71 -10.64
C ASN A 2 -33.75 4.75 -12.15
N LYS A 3 -32.58 5.31 -12.52
CA LYS A 3 -32.11 5.37 -13.91
C LYS A 3 -31.89 3.95 -14.45
N SER A 4 -32.24 3.70 -15.70
CA SER A 4 -31.95 2.41 -16.37
C SER A 4 -30.45 2.22 -16.61
N SER A 5 -30.00 0.98 -16.90
CA SER A 5 -28.60 0.68 -17.25
C SER A 5 -28.14 1.50 -18.46
N GLN A 6 -29.00 1.62 -19.46
CA GLN A 6 -28.74 2.41 -20.66
C GLN A 6 -28.52 3.88 -20.32
N GLN A 7 -29.40 4.49 -19.50
CA GLN A 7 -29.26 5.89 -19.09
C GLN A 7 -27.97 6.15 -18.32
N ARG A 8 -27.60 5.26 -17.38
CA ARG A 8 -26.34 5.39 -16.62
C ARG A 8 -25.12 5.26 -17.51
N SER A 9 -25.15 4.32 -18.48
CA SER A 9 -24.08 4.15 -19.44
C SER A 9 -23.94 5.38 -20.34
N ASP A 10 -25.05 5.88 -20.90
CA ASP A 10 -25.03 7.05 -21.80
C ASP A 10 -24.54 8.32 -21.05
N GLU A 11 -24.91 8.50 -19.79
CA GLU A 11 -24.38 9.59 -18.95
C GLU A 11 -22.88 9.47 -18.72
N PHE A 12 -22.39 8.29 -18.38
CA PHE A 12 -20.96 8.05 -18.20
C PHE A 12 -20.18 8.25 -19.50
N LEU A 13 -20.65 7.72 -20.61
CA LEU A 13 -20.00 7.83 -21.92
C LEU A 13 -19.84 9.29 -22.38
N LYS A 14 -20.79 10.18 -22.05
CA LYS A 14 -20.69 11.61 -22.35
C LYS A 14 -19.50 12.30 -21.67
N ILE A 15 -19.11 11.84 -20.48
CA ILE A 15 -18.04 12.41 -19.69
C ILE A 15 -16.75 11.57 -19.73
N SER A 16 -16.81 10.34 -20.24
CA SER A 16 -15.70 9.39 -20.27
C SER A 16 -14.43 9.94 -20.95
N GLY A 17 -14.61 10.83 -21.93
CA GLY A 17 -13.50 11.53 -22.59
C GLY A 17 -12.64 12.39 -21.66
N GLN A 18 -13.15 12.76 -20.49
CA GLN A 18 -12.42 13.50 -19.44
C GLN A 18 -11.56 12.59 -18.56
N PHE A 19 -11.77 11.26 -18.64
CA PHE A 19 -11.12 10.24 -17.82
C PHE A 19 -10.36 9.25 -18.68
N LYS A 20 -9.47 9.74 -19.55
CA LYS A 20 -8.63 8.88 -20.41
C LYS A 20 -7.51 8.17 -19.63
N LEU A 21 -7.82 7.65 -18.44
CA LEU A 21 -6.83 6.99 -17.58
C LEU A 21 -6.23 5.75 -18.22
N GLY A 22 -6.90 5.15 -19.20
CA GLY A 22 -6.37 4.03 -19.99
C GLY A 22 -5.09 4.32 -20.76
N ALA A 23 -4.75 5.58 -20.99
CA ALA A 23 -3.50 6.00 -21.60
C ALA A 23 -2.32 5.98 -20.60
N LEU A 24 -2.61 5.98 -19.29
CA LEU A 24 -1.59 5.95 -18.25
C LEU A 24 -0.85 4.61 -18.23
N VAL A 25 0.47 4.67 -18.14
CA VAL A 25 1.32 3.47 -18.12
C VAL A 25 1.02 2.58 -16.91
N THR A 26 0.70 3.17 -15.77
CA THR A 26 0.29 2.43 -14.56
C THR A 26 -1.04 1.68 -14.72
N GLU A 27 -1.86 2.02 -15.72
CA GLU A 27 -3.10 1.33 -16.08
C GLU A 27 -2.92 0.28 -17.18
N SER A 28 -1.70 0.10 -17.67
CA SER A 28 -1.37 -0.87 -18.72
C SER A 28 -1.00 -2.23 -18.17
N SER A 29 -1.23 -3.29 -18.97
CA SER A 29 -0.88 -4.67 -18.64
C SER A 29 0.61 -4.90 -18.85
N HIS A 30 1.30 -5.47 -17.86
CA HIS A 30 2.70 -5.85 -17.99
C HIS A 30 2.83 -7.14 -18.81
N PRO A 31 3.69 -7.16 -19.86
CA PRO A 31 3.78 -8.33 -20.74
C PRO A 31 4.28 -9.60 -20.04
N VAL A 32 5.18 -9.48 -19.04
CA VAL A 32 5.72 -10.63 -18.28
C VAL A 32 4.62 -11.34 -17.47
N THR A 33 3.63 -10.62 -16.97
CA THR A 33 2.56 -11.18 -16.16
C THR A 33 1.22 -11.30 -16.90
N ALA A 34 1.20 -11.09 -18.21
CA ALA A 34 -0.04 -11.11 -19.00
C ALA A 34 -0.85 -12.41 -18.84
N ASN A 35 -0.19 -13.54 -18.62
CA ASN A 35 -0.77 -14.88 -18.41
C ASN A 35 -0.60 -15.38 -16.97
N LEU A 36 -0.45 -14.48 -15.99
CA LEU A 36 -0.15 -14.83 -14.59
C LEU A 36 -1.17 -15.81 -14.00
N SER A 37 -2.46 -15.63 -14.27
CA SER A 37 -3.51 -16.50 -13.72
C SER A 37 -3.42 -17.92 -14.22
N GLU A 38 -3.04 -18.13 -15.49
CA GLU A 38 -2.86 -19.44 -16.09
C GLU A 38 -1.63 -20.14 -15.53
N VAL A 39 -0.51 -19.41 -15.42
CA VAL A 39 0.73 -19.92 -14.82
C VAL A 39 0.51 -20.31 -13.38
N ALA A 40 -0.16 -19.47 -12.58
CA ALA A 40 -0.43 -19.73 -11.16
C ALA A 40 -1.29 -20.98 -10.92
N LYS A 41 -2.18 -21.31 -11.84
CA LYS A 41 -2.99 -22.56 -11.76
C LYS A 41 -2.12 -23.80 -11.89
N GLN A 42 -1.05 -23.73 -12.69
CA GLN A 42 -0.17 -24.87 -12.97
C GLN A 42 1.00 -24.95 -11.98
N ASP A 43 1.65 -23.82 -11.72
CA ASP A 43 2.85 -23.72 -10.88
C ASP A 43 2.89 -22.38 -10.12
N ILE A 44 2.69 -22.47 -8.81
CA ILE A 44 2.71 -21.29 -7.93
C ILE A 44 4.12 -20.65 -7.88
N ALA A 45 5.18 -21.47 -7.86
CA ALA A 45 6.54 -20.95 -7.80
C ALA A 45 6.92 -20.20 -9.10
N ALA A 46 6.47 -20.70 -10.26
CA ALA A 46 6.63 -20.02 -11.53
C ALA A 46 5.86 -18.68 -11.57
N ALA A 47 4.64 -18.64 -11.04
CA ALA A 47 3.87 -17.40 -10.93
C ALA A 47 4.52 -16.37 -10.01
N LEU A 48 5.04 -16.79 -8.86
CA LEU A 48 5.82 -15.94 -7.95
C LEU A 48 7.07 -15.39 -8.64
N LYS A 49 7.75 -16.24 -9.43
CA LYS A 49 8.91 -15.82 -10.21
C LYS A 49 8.56 -14.71 -11.19
N LEU A 50 7.41 -14.81 -11.90
CA LEU A 50 6.97 -13.74 -12.81
C LEU A 50 6.75 -12.41 -12.06
N LEU A 51 6.17 -12.42 -10.85
CA LEU A 51 6.01 -11.22 -10.03
C LEU A 51 7.35 -10.58 -9.68
N PHE A 52 8.34 -11.39 -9.22
CA PHE A 52 9.67 -10.88 -8.90
C PHE A 52 10.51 -10.53 -10.15
N ASP A 53 10.20 -11.09 -11.31
CA ASP A 53 10.87 -10.69 -12.56
C ASP A 53 10.44 -9.27 -12.96
N VAL A 54 9.18 -8.90 -12.77
CA VAL A 54 8.69 -7.53 -13.02
C VAL A 54 9.30 -6.52 -12.03
N ASP A 55 9.64 -6.92 -10.81
CA ASP A 55 10.31 -6.04 -9.85
C ASP A 55 11.72 -5.60 -10.31
N ALA A 56 12.28 -6.21 -11.37
CA ALA A 56 13.49 -5.70 -12.03
C ALA A 56 13.33 -4.27 -12.57
N ASP A 57 12.12 -3.85 -12.92
CA ASP A 57 11.82 -2.49 -13.36
C ASP A 57 12.02 -1.48 -12.23
N VAL A 58 11.73 -1.89 -10.99
CA VAL A 58 12.03 -1.09 -9.78
C VAL A 58 13.53 -0.85 -9.66
N LEU A 59 14.35 -1.89 -9.80
CA LEU A 59 15.82 -1.76 -9.76
C LEU A 59 16.35 -0.91 -10.91
N HIS A 60 15.79 -1.07 -12.12
CA HIS A 60 16.19 -0.27 -13.27
C HIS A 60 15.94 1.22 -13.00
N LYS A 61 14.72 1.59 -12.60
CA LYS A 61 14.38 2.98 -12.28
C LYS A 61 15.14 3.53 -11.10
N TYR A 62 15.41 2.69 -10.09
CA TYR A 62 16.22 3.10 -8.95
C TYR A 62 17.69 3.40 -9.34
N ARG A 63 18.28 2.63 -10.27
CA ARG A 63 19.62 2.95 -10.83
C ARG A 63 19.64 4.31 -11.54
N GLU A 64 18.61 4.62 -12.32
CA GLU A 64 18.47 5.94 -12.95
C GLU A 64 18.42 7.05 -11.91
N PHE A 65 17.60 6.86 -10.86
CA PHE A 65 17.49 7.83 -9.76
C PHE A 65 18.83 8.04 -9.04
N VAL A 66 19.57 6.97 -8.74
CA VAL A 66 20.90 7.06 -8.13
C VAL A 66 21.88 7.82 -9.03
N LYS A 67 21.91 7.51 -10.33
CA LYS A 67 22.78 8.18 -11.32
C LYS A 67 22.46 9.67 -11.49
N SER A 68 21.21 10.08 -11.28
CA SER A 68 20.78 11.48 -11.42
C SER A 68 21.35 12.40 -10.34
N GLY A 69 21.84 11.87 -9.22
CA GLY A 69 22.28 12.65 -8.05
C GLY A 69 21.14 13.36 -7.30
N ARG A 70 19.91 13.20 -7.73
CA ARG A 70 18.73 13.92 -7.19
C ARG A 70 18.53 13.70 -5.68
N ALA A 71 18.91 12.52 -5.15
CA ALA A 71 18.82 12.22 -3.73
C ALA A 71 19.60 13.22 -2.86
N GLU A 72 20.76 13.66 -3.33
CA GLU A 72 21.61 14.62 -2.60
C GLU A 72 20.97 16.01 -2.53
N ASP A 73 20.32 16.47 -3.60
CA ASP A 73 19.65 17.78 -3.62
C ASP A 73 18.42 17.78 -2.70
N VAL A 74 17.63 16.69 -2.73
CA VAL A 74 16.48 16.52 -1.85
C VAL A 74 16.92 16.46 -0.39
N LYS A 75 18.00 15.69 -0.08
CA LYS A 75 18.60 15.64 1.28
C LYS A 75 18.99 17.04 1.76
N LYS A 76 19.71 17.83 0.95
CA LYS A 76 20.11 19.20 1.31
C LYS A 76 18.91 20.08 1.65
N THR A 77 17.85 19.98 0.86
CA THR A 77 16.59 20.71 1.09
C THR A 77 15.96 20.33 2.42
N ILE A 78 15.86 19.03 2.72
CA ILE A 78 15.33 18.55 4.01
C ILE A 78 16.17 19.05 5.18
N LEU A 79 17.49 18.90 5.09
CA LEU A 79 18.40 19.36 6.15
C LEU A 79 18.31 20.88 6.38
N HIS A 80 18.16 21.66 5.31
CA HIS A 80 17.95 23.10 5.41
C HIS A 80 16.63 23.42 6.15
N ALA A 81 15.53 22.75 5.80
CA ALA A 81 14.25 22.93 6.47
C ALA A 81 14.35 22.58 7.97
N LEU A 82 14.91 21.41 8.29
CA LEU A 82 15.05 20.95 9.68
C LEU A 82 15.90 21.89 10.54
N LYS A 83 16.97 22.48 9.98
CA LYS A 83 17.81 23.48 10.65
C LYS A 83 17.07 24.80 10.92
N ASN A 84 16.02 25.10 10.17
CA ASN A 84 15.20 26.30 10.30
C ASN A 84 13.85 26.03 10.97
N ASP A 85 13.76 25.00 11.82
CA ASP A 85 12.55 24.55 12.51
C ASP A 85 11.41 24.09 11.60
N GLY A 86 11.69 23.78 10.35
CA GLY A 86 10.74 23.19 9.42
C GLY A 86 10.48 21.71 9.70
N ARG A 87 9.46 21.19 9.05
CA ARG A 87 8.99 19.80 9.16
C ARG A 87 8.91 19.17 7.76
N ILE A 88 8.79 17.85 7.74
CA ILE A 88 8.65 17.06 6.52
C ILE A 88 7.23 16.51 6.48
N PHE A 89 6.47 16.84 5.46
CA PHE A 89 5.14 16.28 5.21
C PHE A 89 5.23 15.19 4.15
N PHE A 90 4.77 13.99 4.46
CA PHE A 90 4.51 12.92 3.50
C PHE A 90 3.02 12.84 3.28
N THR A 91 2.54 13.02 2.06
CA THR A 91 1.10 13.01 1.78
C THR A 91 0.78 11.99 0.71
N GLY A 92 -0.38 11.35 0.79
CA GLY A 92 -0.77 10.33 -0.16
C GLY A 92 -2.22 9.87 -0.01
N CYS A 93 -2.62 8.98 -0.90
CA CYS A 93 -3.94 8.34 -0.89
C CYS A 93 -3.78 6.83 -1.18
N GLY A 94 -4.62 5.97 -0.59
CA GLY A 94 -4.50 4.53 -0.81
C GLY A 94 -3.11 4.00 -0.45
N SER A 95 -2.44 3.34 -1.39
CA SER A 95 -1.10 2.76 -1.18
C SER A 95 -0.06 3.84 -0.85
N THR A 96 -0.10 5.02 -1.49
CA THR A 96 0.83 6.12 -1.16
C THR A 96 0.51 6.80 0.17
N GLY A 97 -0.75 6.81 0.58
CA GLY A 97 -1.14 7.26 1.93
C GLY A 97 -0.56 6.33 3.02
N ARG A 98 -0.62 5.02 2.80
CA ARG A 98 0.02 4.03 3.68
C ARG A 98 1.54 4.18 3.68
N LEU A 99 2.15 4.40 2.52
CA LEU A 99 3.58 4.71 2.40
C LEU A 99 3.93 5.98 3.22
N SER A 100 3.12 7.02 3.15
CA SER A 100 3.34 8.27 3.90
C SER A 100 3.34 8.02 5.42
N ILE A 101 2.41 7.21 5.92
CA ILE A 101 2.36 6.83 7.34
C ILE A 101 3.54 5.93 7.72
N LEU A 102 3.93 4.99 6.85
CA LEU A 102 5.11 4.14 7.06
C LEU A 102 6.39 4.97 7.21
N LEU A 103 6.61 5.95 6.34
CA LEU A 103 7.78 6.84 6.40
C LEU A 103 7.81 7.69 7.69
N ASP A 104 6.66 8.23 8.11
CA ASP A 104 6.50 8.95 9.38
C ASP A 104 6.82 8.03 10.58
N SER A 105 6.26 6.81 10.58
CA SER A 105 6.50 5.83 11.63
C SER A 105 7.98 5.42 11.74
N ILE A 106 8.66 5.16 10.61
CA ILE A 106 10.09 4.78 10.57
C ILE A 106 10.97 5.91 11.12
N TRP A 107 10.71 7.15 10.70
CA TRP A 107 11.44 8.30 11.20
C TRP A 107 11.27 8.47 12.71
N ARG A 108 10.03 8.39 13.22
CA ARG A 108 9.72 8.51 14.64
C ARG A 108 10.36 7.40 15.47
N ASP A 109 10.25 6.15 15.02
CA ASP A 109 10.87 4.99 15.68
C ASP A 109 12.38 5.17 15.86
N PHE A 110 13.06 5.65 14.81
CA PHE A 110 14.50 5.91 14.86
C PHE A 110 14.90 6.93 15.93
N TRP A 111 14.16 8.05 16.01
CA TRP A 111 14.46 9.12 16.96
C TRP A 111 13.97 8.81 18.37
N GLN A 112 12.86 8.09 18.55
CA GLN A 112 12.41 7.59 19.85
C GLN A 112 13.43 6.67 20.49
N GLN A 113 14.00 5.74 19.72
CA GLN A 113 15.06 4.85 20.21
C GLN A 113 16.32 5.60 20.66
N ARG A 114 16.53 6.82 20.18
CA ARG A 114 17.65 7.71 20.56
C ARG A 114 17.29 8.75 21.61
N GLY A 115 16.05 8.77 22.07
CA GLY A 115 15.59 9.75 23.06
C GLY A 115 15.67 11.20 22.57
N ASN A 116 15.44 11.45 21.27
CA ASN A 116 15.50 12.78 20.68
C ASN A 116 14.10 13.25 20.23
N PRO A 117 13.30 13.83 21.12
CA PRO A 117 11.94 14.27 20.84
C PRO A 117 11.87 15.44 19.84
N ASP A 118 12.93 16.24 19.71
CA ASP A 118 12.97 17.38 18.80
C ASP A 118 12.93 16.91 17.34
N PHE A 119 13.71 15.88 17.01
CA PHE A 119 13.67 15.30 15.68
C PHE A 119 12.50 14.31 15.48
N GLU A 120 12.09 13.61 16.53
CA GLU A 120 10.94 12.69 16.45
C GLU A 120 9.72 13.34 15.80
N ASN A 121 9.39 14.57 16.22
CA ASN A 121 8.19 15.28 15.80
C ASN A 121 8.37 16.12 14.52
N ARG A 122 9.47 15.96 13.79
CA ARG A 122 9.75 16.71 12.55
C ARG A 122 9.14 16.08 11.29
N THR A 123 8.48 14.92 11.40
CA THR A 123 7.73 14.34 10.28
C THR A 123 6.23 14.32 10.55
N LEU A 124 5.45 14.45 9.48
CA LEU A 124 4.00 14.40 9.49
C LEU A 124 3.51 13.61 8.27
N SER A 125 2.64 12.64 8.51
CA SER A 125 1.95 11.93 7.44
C SER A 125 0.53 12.48 7.25
N VAL A 126 0.08 12.60 5.99
CA VAL A 126 -1.26 13.03 5.61
C VAL A 126 -1.82 12.02 4.63
N MET A 127 -2.77 11.21 5.07
CA MET A 127 -3.46 10.23 4.25
C MET A 127 -4.92 10.66 4.03
N ALA A 128 -5.41 10.51 2.81
CA ALA A 128 -6.83 10.75 2.50
C ALA A 128 -7.74 9.94 3.43
N GLY A 129 -8.51 10.63 4.29
CA GLY A 129 -9.35 10.01 5.32
C GLY A 129 -8.64 9.74 6.66
N GLY A 130 -7.42 10.28 6.85
CA GLY A 130 -6.66 10.12 8.10
C GLY A 130 -6.18 8.70 8.38
N ASP A 131 -5.75 8.42 9.61
CA ASP A 131 -5.20 7.12 9.99
C ASP A 131 -6.23 5.97 9.94
N TYR A 132 -7.52 6.25 10.03
CA TYR A 132 -8.56 5.25 9.81
C TYR A 132 -8.44 4.59 8.43
N ALA A 133 -8.00 5.34 7.43
CA ALA A 133 -7.84 4.85 6.06
C ALA A 133 -6.74 3.78 5.91
N LEU A 134 -5.90 3.56 6.93
CA LEU A 134 -5.01 2.39 7.00
C LEU A 134 -5.79 1.08 6.97
N ILE A 135 -6.98 1.04 7.57
CA ILE A 135 -7.80 -0.17 7.63
C ILE A 135 -8.68 -0.32 6.41
N LYS A 136 -9.38 0.76 6.04
CA LYS A 136 -10.34 0.76 4.93
C LYS A 136 -10.25 2.07 4.19
N SER A 137 -10.02 2.00 2.88
CA SER A 137 -10.04 3.18 2.01
C SER A 137 -11.35 3.94 2.16
N VAL A 138 -11.24 5.27 2.27
CA VAL A 138 -12.39 6.16 2.46
C VAL A 138 -12.82 6.67 1.09
N GLU A 139 -13.84 6.03 0.54
CA GLU A 139 -14.40 6.43 -0.75
C GLU A 139 -14.87 7.89 -0.72
N GLY A 140 -14.61 8.59 -1.81
CA GLY A 140 -14.97 9.99 -1.95
C GLY A 140 -13.96 10.99 -1.37
N PHE A 141 -12.99 10.58 -0.55
CA PHE A 141 -11.93 11.48 -0.08
C PHE A 141 -10.86 11.73 -1.14
N GLU A 142 -10.57 10.75 -1.99
CA GLU A 142 -9.54 10.87 -3.03
C GLU A 142 -9.89 11.88 -4.13
N ASP A 143 -11.20 12.11 -4.37
CA ASP A 143 -11.70 12.93 -5.48
C ASP A 143 -11.70 14.44 -5.19
N PHE A 144 -11.48 14.85 -3.93
CA PHE A 144 -11.59 16.25 -3.51
C PHE A 144 -10.24 16.89 -3.18
N THR A 145 -9.81 17.83 -4.03
CA THR A 145 -8.66 18.70 -3.78
C THR A 145 -8.80 19.48 -2.46
N ALA A 146 -10.01 19.96 -2.15
CA ALA A 146 -10.30 20.70 -0.93
C ALA A 146 -10.00 19.90 0.35
N PHE A 147 -10.23 18.58 0.35
CA PHE A 147 -9.94 17.74 1.51
C PHE A 147 -8.43 17.60 1.76
N GLY A 148 -7.64 17.50 0.68
CA GLY A 148 -6.18 17.50 0.79
C GLY A 148 -5.67 18.82 1.37
N LYS A 149 -6.18 19.96 0.87
CA LYS A 149 -5.84 21.28 1.42
C LYS A 149 -6.21 21.40 2.90
N LYS A 150 -7.44 20.99 3.27
CA LYS A 150 -7.94 21.07 4.66
C LYS A 150 -7.05 20.26 5.61
N GLN A 151 -6.71 19.00 5.27
CA GLN A 151 -5.85 18.18 6.14
C GLN A 151 -4.44 18.79 6.31
N MET A 152 -3.91 19.47 5.29
CA MET A 152 -2.64 20.20 5.40
C MET A 152 -2.77 21.45 6.28
N HIS A 153 -3.87 22.21 6.15
CA HIS A 153 -4.14 23.38 6.98
C HIS A 153 -4.35 23.00 8.45
N ASP A 154 -5.05 21.87 8.72
CA ASP A 154 -5.23 21.34 10.09
C ASP A 154 -3.90 21.04 10.79
N LEU A 155 -2.86 20.73 10.01
CA LEU A 155 -1.50 20.51 10.49
C LEU A 155 -0.61 21.75 10.41
N ALA A 156 -1.18 22.90 10.09
CA ALA A 156 -0.53 24.21 10.04
C ALA A 156 0.78 24.17 9.22
N VAL A 157 0.72 23.72 7.95
CA VAL A 157 1.86 23.76 7.02
C VAL A 157 2.35 25.20 6.85
N THR A 158 3.67 25.42 6.79
CA THR A 158 4.33 26.73 6.73
C THR A 158 5.39 26.80 5.65
N ALA A 159 5.90 28.01 5.39
CA ALA A 159 6.99 28.26 4.43
C ALA A 159 8.34 27.59 4.83
N LYS A 160 8.48 27.13 6.06
CA LYS A 160 9.69 26.43 6.53
C LYS A 160 9.67 24.94 6.17
N ASP A 161 8.50 24.40 5.82
CA ASP A 161 8.27 22.96 5.68
C ASP A 161 8.65 22.45 4.27
N VAL A 162 8.86 21.13 4.18
CA VAL A 162 9.02 20.39 2.93
C VAL A 162 7.83 19.44 2.78
N VAL A 163 7.18 19.46 1.63
CA VAL A 163 6.02 18.62 1.33
C VAL A 163 6.36 17.63 0.22
N PHE A 164 6.22 16.33 0.49
CA PHE A 164 6.24 15.28 -0.51
C PHE A 164 4.81 14.85 -0.81
N ALA A 165 4.26 15.34 -1.92
CA ALA A 165 2.96 14.93 -2.42
C ALA A 165 3.12 13.68 -3.29
N ILE A 166 2.83 12.51 -2.72
CA ILE A 166 3.15 11.20 -3.29
C ILE A 166 1.89 10.57 -3.89
N THR A 167 1.91 10.33 -5.19
CA THR A 167 0.82 9.67 -5.92
C THR A 167 1.40 8.72 -6.95
N GLU A 168 0.84 7.53 -7.11
CA GLU A 168 1.33 6.59 -8.12
C GLU A 168 0.93 7.05 -9.53
N GLY A 169 -0.37 7.33 -9.73
CA GLY A 169 -0.92 7.74 -11.01
C GLY A 169 -0.52 9.13 -11.46
N GLY A 170 -0.15 10.01 -10.53
CA GLY A 170 0.09 11.44 -10.81
C GLY A 170 -1.21 12.25 -10.97
N GLU A 171 -2.39 11.68 -10.67
CA GLU A 171 -3.68 12.28 -11.01
C GLU A 171 -4.65 12.42 -9.81
N THR A 172 -4.27 11.94 -8.62
CA THR A 172 -5.17 11.89 -7.45
C THR A 172 -5.46 13.29 -6.91
N SER A 173 -6.71 13.72 -6.97
CA SER A 173 -7.13 15.08 -6.60
C SER A 173 -6.74 15.46 -5.18
N PHE A 174 -6.94 14.57 -4.22
CA PHE A 174 -6.52 14.79 -2.83
C PHE A 174 -5.04 15.15 -2.71
N VAL A 175 -4.16 14.36 -3.35
CA VAL A 175 -2.70 14.57 -3.30
C VAL A 175 -2.30 15.86 -3.99
N ILE A 176 -2.93 16.19 -5.12
CA ILE A 176 -2.77 17.47 -5.79
C ILE A 176 -3.18 18.62 -4.86
N GLY A 177 -4.25 18.44 -4.08
CA GLY A 177 -4.67 19.39 -3.06
C GLY A 177 -3.62 19.64 -1.98
N THR A 178 -2.94 18.58 -1.52
CA THR A 178 -1.84 18.73 -0.54
C THR A 178 -0.63 19.46 -1.14
N ALA A 179 -0.32 19.23 -2.42
CA ALA A 179 0.72 19.97 -3.14
C ALA A 179 0.40 21.47 -3.21
N TRP A 180 -0.83 21.82 -3.58
CA TRP A 180 -1.28 23.22 -3.63
C TRP A 180 -1.27 23.90 -2.27
N ALA A 181 -1.71 23.20 -1.20
CA ALA A 181 -1.61 23.76 0.15
C ALA A 181 -0.16 24.05 0.55
N GLY A 182 0.78 23.19 0.19
CA GLY A 182 2.20 23.42 0.40
C GLY A 182 2.70 24.67 -0.35
N VAL A 183 2.33 24.81 -1.64
CA VAL A 183 2.69 25.98 -2.46
C VAL A 183 2.08 27.26 -1.89
N GLU A 184 0.81 27.25 -1.50
CA GLU A 184 0.10 28.39 -0.91
C GLU A 184 0.73 28.83 0.42
N ALA A 185 1.24 27.88 1.22
CA ALA A 185 1.97 28.16 2.45
C ALA A 185 3.43 28.62 2.22
N GLY A 186 3.92 28.60 0.98
CA GLY A 186 5.31 28.93 0.64
C GLY A 186 6.31 27.80 0.95
N ALA A 187 5.85 26.60 1.28
CA ALA A 187 6.69 25.43 1.52
C ALA A 187 7.41 24.95 0.26
N LYS A 188 8.51 24.21 0.43
CA LYS A 188 9.15 23.49 -0.68
C LYS A 188 8.35 22.24 -1.00
N VAL A 189 7.84 22.12 -2.23
CA VAL A 189 6.96 21.01 -2.63
C VAL A 189 7.65 20.12 -3.66
N TYR A 190 7.61 18.81 -3.41
CA TYR A 190 7.98 17.74 -4.32
C TYR A 190 6.73 16.95 -4.71
N PHE A 191 6.47 16.81 -6.00
CA PHE A 191 5.42 15.94 -6.54
C PHE A 191 6.06 14.65 -7.04
N VAL A 192 5.70 13.52 -6.41
CA VAL A 192 6.29 12.20 -6.66
C VAL A 192 5.27 11.31 -7.35
N TYR A 193 5.59 10.78 -8.54
CA TYR A 193 4.63 10.04 -9.37
C TYR A 193 5.29 9.06 -10.34
N ASN A 194 4.47 8.21 -11.02
CA ASN A 194 4.95 7.06 -11.81
C ASN A 194 4.36 6.98 -13.23
N ASN A 195 4.03 8.10 -13.85
CA ASN A 195 3.63 8.14 -15.25
C ASN A 195 4.47 9.18 -16.03
N PRO A 196 4.68 9.01 -17.34
CA PRO A 196 5.38 9.99 -18.15
C PRO A 196 4.67 11.36 -18.12
N ASP A 197 5.47 12.43 -18.04
CA ASP A 197 4.99 13.81 -17.97
C ASP A 197 4.11 14.17 -19.18
N GLU A 198 4.51 13.73 -20.36
CA GLU A 198 3.83 13.99 -21.63
C GLU A 198 2.42 13.42 -21.60
N ILE A 199 2.27 12.16 -21.14
CA ILE A 199 0.97 11.48 -21.05
C ILE A 199 0.08 12.17 -19.99
N LEU A 200 0.64 12.49 -18.82
CA LEU A 200 -0.11 13.19 -17.78
C LEU A 200 -0.56 14.58 -18.23
N CYS A 201 0.31 15.35 -18.87
CA CYS A 201 0.00 16.69 -19.36
C CYS A 201 -1.03 16.66 -20.49
N GLU A 202 -1.03 15.64 -21.35
CA GLU A 202 -2.00 15.48 -22.42
C GLU A 202 -3.38 15.04 -21.91
N GLN A 203 -3.41 14.02 -21.02
CA GLN A 203 -4.64 13.31 -20.68
C GLN A 203 -5.36 13.84 -19.42
N VAL A 204 -4.65 14.52 -18.51
CA VAL A 204 -5.20 14.90 -17.20
C VAL A 204 -4.89 16.37 -16.88
N GLN A 205 -5.90 17.24 -17.00
CA GLN A 205 -5.73 18.69 -16.81
C GLN A 205 -5.12 19.03 -15.44
N ARG A 206 -5.64 18.48 -14.33
CA ARG A 206 -5.13 18.78 -12.99
C ARG A 206 -3.67 18.35 -12.79
N SER A 207 -3.24 17.28 -13.46
CA SER A 207 -1.83 16.85 -13.44
C SER A 207 -0.95 17.80 -14.25
N ARG A 208 -1.43 18.25 -15.42
CA ARG A 208 -0.76 19.28 -16.24
C ARG A 208 -0.48 20.54 -15.44
N GLU A 209 -1.46 21.01 -14.67
CA GLU A 209 -1.32 22.22 -13.85
C GLU A 209 -0.19 22.08 -12.82
N VAL A 210 -0.12 20.94 -12.11
CA VAL A 210 0.95 20.66 -11.14
C VAL A 210 2.30 20.46 -11.82
N ILE A 211 2.35 19.72 -12.94
CA ILE A 211 3.60 19.44 -13.66
C ILE A 211 4.17 20.72 -14.30
N ALA A 212 3.33 21.62 -14.79
CA ALA A 212 3.74 22.87 -15.40
C ALA A 212 4.17 23.94 -14.38
N ASP A 213 3.78 23.83 -13.11
CA ASP A 213 4.10 24.85 -12.10
C ASP A 213 5.57 24.73 -11.66
N ALA A 214 6.36 25.79 -11.89
CA ALA A 214 7.78 25.84 -11.56
C ALA A 214 8.08 25.86 -10.05
N ARG A 215 7.10 26.17 -9.20
CA ARG A 215 7.24 26.15 -7.73
C ARG A 215 7.26 24.72 -7.16
N ILE A 216 6.76 23.75 -7.93
CA ILE A 216 6.70 22.35 -7.55
C ILE A 216 7.84 21.60 -8.25
N GLU A 217 8.67 20.91 -7.48
CA GLU A 217 9.71 20.01 -7.98
C GLU A 217 9.12 18.64 -8.33
N LYS A 218 9.46 18.09 -9.49
CA LYS A 218 8.97 16.79 -9.96
C LYS A 218 9.98 15.69 -9.68
N ILE A 219 9.49 14.59 -9.10
CA ILE A 219 10.25 13.34 -8.95
C ILE A 219 9.47 12.26 -9.71
N ASN A 220 9.77 12.13 -11.01
CA ASN A 220 9.16 11.12 -11.87
C ASN A 220 9.84 9.77 -11.69
N LEU A 221 9.10 8.79 -11.19
CA LEU A 221 9.56 7.43 -10.90
C LEU A 221 8.87 6.38 -11.78
N THR A 222 8.56 6.71 -13.02
CA THR A 222 7.90 5.80 -13.97
C THR A 222 8.71 4.51 -14.14
N THR A 223 8.12 3.37 -13.76
CA THR A 223 8.70 2.02 -13.87
C THR A 223 8.16 1.23 -15.05
N GLY A 224 7.16 1.72 -15.75
CA GLY A 224 6.45 0.96 -16.76
C GLY A 224 5.08 0.41 -16.29
N PRO A 225 4.49 -0.55 -17.01
CA PRO A 225 3.23 -1.19 -16.64
C PRO A 225 3.29 -1.91 -15.29
N MET A 226 2.15 -2.11 -14.64
CA MET A 226 2.07 -2.80 -13.35
C MET A 226 1.92 -4.30 -13.52
N ALA A 227 2.56 -5.09 -12.63
CA ALA A 227 2.46 -6.56 -12.63
C ALA A 227 1.00 -7.06 -12.59
N ILE A 228 0.16 -6.36 -11.85
CA ILE A 228 -1.30 -6.47 -11.91
C ILE A 228 -1.82 -5.17 -12.47
N THR A 229 -2.51 -5.24 -13.59
CA THR A 229 -2.97 -4.07 -14.36
C THR A 229 -3.76 -3.09 -13.48
N GLY A 230 -3.32 -1.82 -13.45
CA GLY A 230 -3.93 -0.77 -12.64
C GLY A 230 -3.72 -0.89 -11.13
N SER A 231 -2.99 -1.90 -10.65
CA SER A 231 -2.67 -2.05 -9.23
C SER A 231 -1.34 -1.38 -8.88
N THR A 232 -1.40 -0.14 -8.48
CA THR A 232 -0.23 0.71 -8.21
C THR A 232 0.52 0.35 -6.92
N ARG A 233 -0.06 -0.52 -6.07
CA ARG A 233 0.65 -1.14 -4.93
C ARG A 233 1.84 -2.01 -5.35
N MET A 234 1.96 -2.34 -6.65
CA MET A 234 3.05 -3.11 -7.22
C MET A 234 4.33 -2.25 -7.36
N GLN A 235 4.91 -2.15 -8.56
CA GLN A 235 6.19 -1.48 -8.81
C GLN A 235 6.17 0.02 -8.46
N ALA A 236 5.04 0.72 -8.72
CA ALA A 236 4.95 2.16 -8.46
C ALA A 236 5.22 2.50 -6.99
N THR A 237 4.53 1.84 -6.05
CA THR A 237 4.79 2.06 -4.62
C THR A 237 6.14 1.49 -4.19
N SER A 238 6.64 0.41 -4.82
CA SER A 238 7.95 -0.17 -4.49
C SER A 238 9.10 0.78 -4.77
N ILE A 239 9.12 1.42 -5.95
CA ILE A 239 10.18 2.40 -6.28
C ILE A 239 10.07 3.64 -5.40
N GLN A 240 8.87 4.12 -5.09
CA GLN A 240 8.66 5.24 -4.17
C GLN A 240 9.21 4.93 -2.78
N LEU A 241 8.96 3.71 -2.26
CA LEU A 241 9.52 3.26 -0.98
C LEU A 241 11.06 3.24 -1.02
N CYS A 242 11.67 2.68 -2.06
CA CYS A 242 13.13 2.65 -2.22
C CYS A 242 13.74 4.06 -2.20
N VAL A 243 13.18 4.98 -3.00
CA VAL A 243 13.67 6.35 -3.12
C VAL A 243 13.52 7.12 -1.81
N MET A 244 12.32 7.07 -1.20
CA MET A 244 12.06 7.82 0.02
C MET A 244 12.86 7.29 1.21
N LEU A 245 13.01 5.96 1.36
CA LEU A 245 13.86 5.40 2.41
C LEU A 245 15.33 5.77 2.22
N THR A 246 15.84 5.78 0.99
CA THR A 246 17.22 6.23 0.70
C THR A 246 17.43 7.68 1.12
N ILE A 247 16.51 8.57 0.76
CA ILE A 247 16.59 9.99 1.14
C ILE A 247 16.56 10.15 2.67
N LEU A 248 15.62 9.46 3.35
CA LEU A 248 15.54 9.51 4.81
C LEU A 248 16.78 8.93 5.48
N GLU A 249 17.31 7.82 4.98
CA GLU A 249 18.56 7.23 5.47
C GLU A 249 19.73 8.23 5.38
N MET A 250 19.86 8.93 4.24
CA MET A 250 20.89 9.97 4.06
C MET A 250 20.73 11.11 5.06
N VAL A 251 19.50 11.54 5.32
CA VAL A 251 19.19 12.61 6.28
C VAL A 251 19.53 12.18 7.71
N VAL A 252 19.08 11.00 8.14
CA VAL A 252 19.35 10.53 9.51
C VAL A 252 20.81 10.23 9.74
N CYS A 253 21.55 9.72 8.74
CA CYS A 253 23.00 9.52 8.84
C CYS A 253 23.73 10.84 9.09
N GLU A 254 23.35 11.91 8.40
CA GLU A 254 23.96 13.23 8.59
C GLU A 254 23.60 13.84 9.94
N LEU A 255 22.33 13.80 10.34
CA LEU A 255 21.85 14.35 11.62
C LEU A 255 22.42 13.59 12.84
N ALA A 256 22.58 12.28 12.71
CA ALA A 256 23.11 11.43 13.79
C ALA A 256 24.65 11.39 13.84
N GLY A 257 25.35 12.09 12.94
CA GLY A 257 26.82 12.15 12.91
C GLY A 257 27.53 10.83 12.54
N PHE A 258 26.85 9.93 11.79
CA PHE A 258 27.45 8.66 11.36
C PHE A 258 28.48 8.84 10.21
N PRO A 259 29.57 8.05 10.18
CA PRO A 259 30.56 8.11 9.12
C PRO A 259 29.95 7.68 7.78
N GLY A 260 29.89 8.61 6.85
CA GLY A 260 29.23 8.53 5.54
C GLY A 260 28.71 9.90 5.11
N ALA A 261 28.55 10.81 6.07
CA ALA A 261 28.28 12.22 5.81
C ALA A 261 29.55 12.94 5.28
N PRO A 262 29.42 13.87 4.30
CA PRO A 262 30.54 14.66 3.83
C PRO A 262 31.18 15.47 4.97
N ALA A 263 32.49 15.74 4.86
CA ALA A 263 33.35 16.33 5.90
C ALA A 263 32.90 17.70 6.48
N SER A 264 31.87 18.33 5.91
CA SER A 264 31.35 19.63 6.36
C SER A 264 30.55 19.57 7.68
N SER A 265 30.12 18.38 8.13
CA SER A 265 29.34 18.20 9.39
C SER A 265 30.16 17.74 10.60
N ARG A 266 31.47 17.60 10.47
CA ARG A 266 32.39 17.07 11.53
C ARG A 266 32.93 18.10 12.52
N ARG A 267 32.14 19.06 12.95
CA ARG A 267 32.61 20.01 13.96
C ARG A 267 31.97 19.80 15.32
N VAL A 268 32.00 18.60 15.89
CA VAL A 268 31.85 18.39 17.35
C VAL A 268 32.43 17.00 17.74
N SER A 269 33.71 16.77 17.60
CA SER A 269 34.51 15.85 18.40
C SER A 269 35.93 15.84 17.83
N GLY A 270 36.91 16.15 18.70
CA GLY A 270 38.29 16.40 18.30
C GLY A 270 39.15 15.17 18.05
N GLU A 271 38.72 14.20 17.29
CA GLU A 271 39.51 13.06 16.84
C GLU A 271 39.81 13.13 15.35
N ALA A 272 41.11 13.12 15.01
CA ALA A 272 41.59 13.08 13.63
C ALA A 272 41.24 11.73 12.97
N PRO A 273 40.77 11.70 11.69
CA PRO A 273 40.47 10.46 11.01
C PRO A 273 41.73 9.66 10.70
N SER A 274 41.69 8.34 10.98
CA SER A 274 42.71 7.39 10.51
C SER A 274 42.77 7.36 8.97
N GLN A 275 43.97 7.33 8.39
CA GLN A 275 44.22 7.38 6.94
C GLN A 275 43.79 6.13 6.14
N ASP A 276 43.17 5.12 6.77
CA ASP A 276 42.81 3.83 6.14
C ASP A 276 41.29 3.67 5.84
N ALA A 277 40.53 4.76 5.74
CA ALA A 277 39.14 4.67 5.27
C ALA A 277 39.13 4.50 3.73
N GLY A 278 39.21 3.27 3.26
CA GLY A 278 38.99 2.93 1.85
C GLY A 278 37.69 3.61 1.33
N TRP A 279 37.71 4.03 0.07
CA TRP A 279 36.59 4.71 -0.59
C TRP A 279 35.28 3.91 -0.42
N LYS A 280 34.37 4.39 0.42
CA LYS A 280 33.03 3.81 0.56
C LYS A 280 32.11 4.43 -0.49
N PRO A 281 31.34 3.64 -1.26
CA PRO A 281 30.35 4.19 -2.18
C PRO A 281 29.41 5.17 -1.49
N ALA A 282 28.95 6.20 -2.19
CA ALA A 282 27.89 7.07 -1.69
C ALA A 282 26.67 6.23 -1.28
N LEU A 283 25.96 6.63 -0.21
CA LEU A 283 24.89 5.85 0.40
C LEU A 283 23.83 5.35 -0.63
N PRO A 284 23.37 6.15 -1.63
CA PRO A 284 22.44 5.64 -2.63
C PRO A 284 23.00 4.47 -3.47
N ALA A 285 24.28 4.49 -3.81
CA ALA A 285 24.92 3.39 -4.52
C ALA A 285 25.09 2.14 -3.64
N GLN A 286 25.39 2.32 -2.36
CA GLN A 286 25.43 1.23 -1.38
C GLN A 286 24.03 0.60 -1.22
N PHE A 287 22.98 1.41 -1.08
CA PHE A 287 21.61 0.95 -0.97
C PHE A 287 21.20 0.15 -2.23
N LEU A 288 21.56 0.65 -3.44
CA LEU A 288 21.32 -0.05 -4.70
C LEU A 288 21.98 -1.43 -4.73
N ALA A 289 23.29 -1.52 -4.43
CA ALA A 289 24.01 -2.80 -4.44
C ALA A 289 23.40 -3.81 -3.45
N GLN A 290 22.93 -3.35 -2.29
CA GLN A 290 22.27 -4.19 -1.31
C GLN A 290 20.88 -4.63 -1.78
N LEU A 291 20.10 -3.76 -2.44
CA LEU A 291 18.84 -4.13 -3.07
C LEU A 291 19.04 -5.17 -4.17
N GLU A 292 20.02 -4.97 -5.06
CA GLU A 292 20.33 -5.94 -6.12
C GLU A 292 20.63 -7.32 -5.57
N THR A 293 21.42 -7.39 -4.50
CA THR A 293 21.72 -8.64 -3.80
C THR A 293 20.46 -9.25 -3.19
N ALA A 294 19.65 -8.44 -2.50
CA ALA A 294 18.41 -8.88 -1.85
C ALA A 294 17.38 -9.38 -2.87
N PHE A 295 17.18 -8.66 -3.98
CA PHE A 295 16.26 -9.08 -5.05
C PHE A 295 16.68 -10.39 -5.71
N ALA A 296 17.99 -10.65 -5.85
CA ALA A 296 18.49 -11.92 -6.36
C ALA A 296 18.08 -13.11 -5.47
N THR A 297 18.00 -12.92 -4.15
CA THR A 297 17.59 -13.97 -3.23
C THR A 297 16.12 -14.35 -3.37
N LEU A 298 15.24 -13.41 -3.79
CA LEU A 298 13.81 -13.67 -4.02
C LEU A 298 13.53 -14.56 -5.23
N LYS A 299 14.53 -14.79 -6.08
CA LYS A 299 14.42 -15.63 -7.26
C LYS A 299 15.06 -17.01 -7.08
N SER A 300 15.60 -17.30 -5.88
CA SER A 300 16.19 -18.61 -5.62
C SER A 300 15.10 -19.70 -5.60
N PRO A 301 15.39 -20.90 -6.15
CA PRO A 301 14.42 -22.00 -6.17
C PRO A 301 13.92 -22.37 -4.77
N GLU A 302 14.77 -22.36 -3.77
CA GLU A 302 14.44 -22.71 -2.37
C GLU A 302 13.46 -21.71 -1.79
N PHE A 303 13.70 -20.39 -1.99
CA PHE A 303 12.80 -19.35 -1.51
C PHE A 303 11.44 -19.42 -2.24
N LEU A 304 11.45 -19.52 -3.58
CA LEU A 304 10.21 -19.63 -4.37
C LEU A 304 9.38 -20.85 -3.97
N ALA A 305 10.02 -22.00 -3.75
CA ALA A 305 9.33 -23.22 -3.30
C ALA A 305 8.73 -23.06 -1.90
N SER A 306 9.42 -22.39 -0.96
CA SER A 306 8.92 -22.16 0.39
C SER A 306 7.75 -21.18 0.40
N LEU A 307 7.85 -20.07 -0.37
CA LEU A 307 6.78 -19.09 -0.49
C LEU A 307 5.56 -19.67 -1.21
N ALA A 308 5.76 -20.53 -2.21
CA ALA A 308 4.67 -21.24 -2.89
C ALA A 308 3.86 -22.12 -1.94
N LYS A 309 4.52 -22.79 -0.97
CA LYS A 309 3.83 -23.55 0.08
C LYS A 309 2.97 -22.63 0.97
N LEU A 310 3.46 -21.44 1.28
CA LEU A 310 2.70 -20.47 2.07
C LEU A 310 1.50 -19.91 1.28
N VAL A 311 1.65 -19.65 -0.01
CA VAL A 311 0.54 -19.29 -0.92
C VAL A 311 -0.51 -20.39 -0.92
N ALA A 312 -0.11 -21.66 -1.09
CA ALA A 312 -1.02 -22.80 -1.08
C ALA A 312 -1.72 -22.97 0.28
N LEU A 313 -1.02 -22.69 1.38
CA LEU A 313 -1.59 -22.69 2.72
C LEU A 313 -2.69 -21.63 2.84
N GLU A 314 -2.41 -20.37 2.51
CA GLU A 314 -3.41 -19.29 2.56
C GLU A 314 -4.59 -19.55 1.63
N GLU A 315 -4.32 -20.01 0.39
CA GLU A 315 -5.37 -20.41 -0.54
C GLU A 315 -6.32 -21.44 0.07
N SER A 316 -5.76 -22.49 0.69
CA SER A 316 -6.55 -23.57 1.32
C SER A 316 -7.42 -23.07 2.47
N VAL A 317 -6.90 -22.12 3.25
CA VAL A 317 -7.63 -21.49 4.37
C VAL A 317 -8.82 -20.69 3.84
N TYR A 318 -8.60 -19.83 2.85
CA TYR A 318 -9.66 -18.97 2.31
C TYR A 318 -10.71 -19.75 1.52
N ARG A 319 -10.32 -20.78 0.74
CA ARG A 319 -11.28 -21.70 0.08
C ARG A 319 -12.10 -22.50 1.10
N GLY A 320 -11.53 -22.81 2.25
CA GLY A 320 -12.23 -23.46 3.35
C GLY A 320 -13.18 -22.56 4.13
N GLY A 321 -13.35 -21.29 3.75
CA GLY A 321 -14.16 -20.32 4.48
C GLY A 321 -13.54 -19.91 5.83
N SER A 322 -12.25 -20.13 5.99
CA SER A 322 -11.48 -19.87 7.22
C SER A 322 -10.66 -18.58 7.11
N LYS A 323 -9.90 -18.24 8.13
CA LYS A 323 -9.25 -16.94 8.29
C LYS A 323 -7.77 -17.07 8.67
N ASN A 324 -6.98 -16.07 8.31
CA ASN A 324 -5.59 -15.90 8.71
C ASN A 324 -5.46 -14.81 9.78
N SER A 325 -4.72 -15.09 10.86
CA SER A 325 -4.26 -14.08 11.81
C SER A 325 -2.74 -13.92 11.70
N TYR A 326 -2.32 -12.72 11.38
CA TYR A 326 -0.91 -12.34 11.31
C TYR A 326 -0.43 -11.84 12.66
N TYR A 327 0.79 -12.18 13.04
CA TYR A 327 1.46 -11.73 14.25
C TYR A 327 2.79 -11.09 13.88
N ALA A 328 2.92 -9.78 14.11
CA ALA A 328 4.10 -9.04 13.75
C ALA A 328 4.52 -8.11 14.92
N GLY A 329 5.76 -7.64 14.87
CA GLY A 329 6.31 -6.67 15.81
C GLY A 329 7.00 -5.54 15.07
N ARG A 330 8.33 -5.65 14.88
CA ARG A 330 9.15 -4.64 14.20
C ARG A 330 8.59 -4.17 12.85
N PHE A 331 8.01 -5.08 12.08
CA PHE A 331 7.38 -4.82 10.78
C PHE A 331 5.85 -4.76 10.85
N GLY A 332 5.28 -4.43 12.01
CA GLY A 332 3.83 -4.37 12.19
C GLY A 332 3.12 -3.47 11.19
N ILE A 333 3.67 -2.26 10.94
CA ILE A 333 3.10 -1.31 9.96
C ILE A 333 3.22 -1.82 8.52
N ASP A 334 4.32 -2.48 8.18
CA ASP A 334 4.55 -3.06 6.85
C ASP A 334 3.54 -4.19 6.58
N VAL A 335 3.31 -5.07 7.56
CA VAL A 335 2.34 -6.17 7.48
C VAL A 335 0.90 -5.64 7.48
N LEU A 336 0.58 -4.62 8.28
CA LEU A 336 -0.73 -3.96 8.26
C LEU A 336 -1.04 -3.42 6.86
N THR A 337 -0.08 -2.74 6.26
CA THR A 337 -0.20 -2.16 4.92
C THR A 337 -0.59 -3.23 3.89
N ASP A 338 0.10 -4.38 3.84
CA ASP A 338 -0.26 -5.44 2.88
C ASP A 338 -1.63 -6.06 3.20
N THR A 339 -1.89 -6.41 4.47
CA THR A 339 -3.11 -7.14 4.83
C THR A 339 -4.38 -6.30 4.59
N THR A 340 -4.33 -5.00 4.80
CA THR A 340 -5.46 -4.09 4.56
C THR A 340 -5.63 -3.68 3.10
N GLU A 341 -4.55 -3.68 2.30
CA GLU A 341 -4.58 -3.44 0.85
C GLU A 341 -5.28 -4.56 0.06
N ARG A 342 -5.41 -5.76 0.62
CA ARG A 342 -6.09 -6.88 -0.03
C ARG A 342 -7.56 -6.58 -0.30
N SER A 343 -8.22 -5.85 0.61
CA SER A 343 -9.65 -5.52 0.48
C SER A 343 -9.95 -4.59 -0.71
N PRO A 344 -9.37 -3.40 -0.86
CA PRO A 344 -9.67 -2.54 -1.99
C PRO A 344 -9.15 -3.09 -3.33
N THR A 345 -8.08 -3.90 -3.31
CA THR A 345 -7.49 -4.45 -4.53
C THR A 345 -8.27 -5.65 -5.07
N TYR A 346 -8.67 -6.56 -4.19
CA TYR A 346 -9.22 -7.87 -4.57
C TYR A 346 -10.62 -8.12 -4.01
N CYS A 347 -11.28 -7.13 -3.42
CA CYS A 347 -12.60 -7.24 -2.77
C CYS A 347 -12.67 -8.35 -1.72
N THR A 348 -11.62 -8.49 -0.91
CA THR A 348 -11.69 -9.38 0.25
C THR A 348 -12.43 -8.69 1.40
N PRO A 349 -13.07 -9.42 2.33
CA PRO A 349 -13.62 -8.82 3.53
C PRO A 349 -12.57 -7.99 4.27
N PRO A 350 -12.83 -6.70 4.58
CA PRO A 350 -11.91 -5.85 5.30
C PRO A 350 -11.76 -6.30 6.76
N PHE A 351 -10.87 -5.67 7.52
CA PHE A 351 -10.81 -5.87 8.96
C PHE A 351 -12.18 -5.61 9.59
N ARG A 352 -12.65 -6.54 10.42
CA ARG A 352 -13.90 -6.45 11.15
C ARG A 352 -13.67 -5.78 12.51
N LYS A 353 -14.60 -4.92 12.91
CA LYS A 353 -14.63 -4.36 14.26
C LYS A 353 -14.99 -5.46 15.25
N PHE A 354 -14.44 -5.39 16.46
CA PHE A 354 -14.60 -6.47 17.46
C PHE A 354 -16.05 -6.69 17.92
N ASP A 355 -16.90 -5.69 17.77
CA ASP A 355 -18.30 -5.62 18.19
C ASP A 355 -19.29 -5.55 17.01
N ASP A 356 -18.86 -5.90 15.80
CA ASP A 356 -19.68 -5.93 14.59
C ASP A 356 -19.92 -7.38 14.14
N ASP A 357 -20.91 -8.03 14.75
CA ASP A 357 -21.25 -9.42 14.46
C ASP A 357 -22.02 -9.59 13.14
N GLN A 358 -22.46 -8.49 12.52
CA GLN A 358 -23.14 -8.53 11.22
C GLN A 358 -22.17 -8.47 10.04
N ALA A 359 -20.98 -7.90 10.25
CA ALA A 359 -19.97 -7.83 9.20
C ALA A 359 -19.34 -9.21 8.94
N THR A 360 -19.05 -9.46 7.67
CA THR A 360 -18.30 -10.67 7.26
C THR A 360 -16.95 -10.73 7.97
N GLU A 361 -16.56 -11.92 8.45
CA GLU A 361 -15.27 -12.10 9.09
C GLU A 361 -14.11 -11.78 8.14
N SER A 362 -13.12 -11.04 8.65
CA SER A 362 -11.93 -10.66 7.90
C SER A 362 -11.14 -11.88 7.45
N TRP A 363 -10.74 -11.93 6.20
CA TRP A 363 -9.86 -13.01 5.74
C TRP A 363 -8.46 -12.92 6.36
N ALA A 364 -7.93 -11.70 6.46
CA ALA A 364 -6.66 -11.44 7.12
C ALA A 364 -6.86 -10.43 8.26
N PHE A 365 -6.10 -10.56 9.34
CA PHE A 365 -6.08 -9.62 10.45
C PHE A 365 -4.68 -9.59 11.07
N LEU A 366 -4.31 -8.47 11.70
CA LEU A 366 -3.01 -8.32 12.35
C LEU A 366 -3.16 -8.17 13.85
N PHE A 367 -2.29 -8.84 14.60
CA PHE A 367 -2.10 -8.63 16.04
C PHE A 367 -0.66 -8.25 16.37
N LEU A 368 -0.53 -7.30 17.29
CA LEU A 368 0.72 -6.79 17.84
C LEU A 368 0.89 -7.25 19.28
N PRO A 369 2.13 -7.25 19.81
CA PRO A 369 2.40 -7.73 21.17
C PRO A 369 1.82 -6.85 22.28
N ASP A 370 1.50 -5.59 22.00
CA ASP A 370 0.96 -4.66 22.98
C ASP A 370 -0.40 -5.09 23.51
N ASP A 371 -0.60 -5.04 24.82
CA ASP A 371 -1.81 -5.57 25.45
C ASP A 371 -3.06 -4.75 25.11
N TRP A 372 -2.94 -3.43 24.99
CA TRP A 372 -4.06 -2.53 24.79
C TRP A 372 -4.12 -1.98 23.38
N THR A 373 -5.31 -1.88 22.84
CA THR A 373 -5.56 -1.40 21.46
C THR A 373 -4.97 -0.02 21.18
N ASP A 374 -5.15 0.92 22.09
CA ASP A 374 -4.60 2.28 21.96
C ASP A 374 -3.06 2.29 21.94
N LYS A 375 -2.43 1.42 22.74
CA LYS A 375 -0.98 1.23 22.75
C LYS A 375 -0.49 0.57 21.48
N ALA A 376 -1.18 -0.46 21.00
CA ALA A 376 -0.86 -1.11 19.73
C ALA A 376 -0.95 -0.12 18.56
N TRP A 377 -1.98 0.73 18.50
CA TRP A 377 -2.06 1.79 17.49
C TRP A 377 -0.94 2.83 17.64
N GLN A 378 -0.61 3.25 18.87
CA GLN A 378 0.51 4.15 19.11
C GLN A 378 1.85 3.52 18.74
N GLU A 379 2.06 2.23 19.04
CA GLU A 379 3.30 1.52 18.69
C GLU A 379 3.47 1.40 17.17
N ILE A 380 2.42 1.09 16.41
CA ILE A 380 2.52 0.96 14.96
C ILE A 380 2.70 2.30 14.24
N LEU A 381 2.10 3.37 14.76
CA LEU A 381 2.19 4.73 14.21
C LEU A 381 3.34 5.54 14.81
N LYS A 382 3.92 5.10 15.92
CA LYS A 382 4.91 5.81 16.74
C LYS A 382 4.41 7.19 17.21
N ARG A 383 3.11 7.37 17.25
CA ARG A 383 2.37 8.56 17.73
C ARG A 383 0.91 8.20 18.00
N LYS A 384 0.19 9.10 18.62
CA LYS A 384 -1.28 8.96 18.71
C LYS A 384 -1.90 8.99 17.31
N PRO A 385 -2.95 8.20 17.05
CA PRO A 385 -3.71 8.28 15.81
C PRO A 385 -4.25 9.68 15.52
N ARG A 386 -4.25 10.05 14.24
CA ARG A 386 -4.82 11.29 13.70
C ARG A 386 -5.90 10.92 12.68
N CYS A 387 -7.13 10.83 13.15
CA CYS A 387 -8.31 10.61 12.31
C CYS A 387 -8.90 11.94 11.86
N VAL A 388 -9.77 11.90 10.85
CA VAL A 388 -10.53 13.08 10.41
C VAL A 388 -11.74 13.23 11.30
N GLU A 389 -11.86 14.36 11.98
CA GLU A 389 -12.95 14.67 12.94
C GLU A 389 -13.49 16.09 12.68
N TRP A 390 -13.83 16.38 11.41
CA TRP A 390 -14.34 17.69 11.02
C TRP A 390 -15.77 17.91 11.48
N SER A 391 -16.06 19.13 11.95
CA SER A 391 -17.40 19.59 12.29
C SER A 391 -18.27 19.79 11.03
N GLU A 392 -19.58 19.87 11.23
CA GLU A 392 -20.51 20.19 10.14
C GLU A 392 -20.21 21.55 9.50
N ALA A 393 -19.84 22.55 10.28
CA ALA A 393 -19.47 23.87 9.77
C ALA A 393 -18.26 23.79 8.82
N GLU A 394 -17.21 23.07 9.21
CA GLU A 394 -16.04 22.87 8.37
C GLU A 394 -16.37 22.10 7.09
N ILE A 395 -17.25 21.10 7.16
CA ILE A 395 -17.67 20.33 5.99
C ILE A 395 -18.46 21.20 5.01
N ARG A 396 -19.34 22.10 5.49
CA ARG A 396 -20.09 23.04 4.65
C ARG A 396 -19.18 23.99 3.86
N GLU A 397 -17.99 24.30 4.37
CA GLU A 397 -17.00 25.10 3.65
C GLU A 397 -16.28 24.30 2.54
N LEU A 398 -16.27 22.95 2.62
CA LEU A 398 -15.49 22.08 1.74
C LEU A 398 -16.30 21.50 0.58
N VAL A 399 -17.60 21.30 0.76
CA VAL A 399 -18.45 20.64 -0.22
C VAL A 399 -19.74 21.41 -0.46
N THR A 400 -20.42 21.13 -1.60
CA THR A 400 -21.73 21.69 -1.89
C THR A 400 -22.78 21.15 -0.91
N GLU A 401 -23.84 21.92 -0.63
CA GLU A 401 -24.91 21.57 0.33
C GLU A 401 -25.47 20.16 0.14
N GLU A 402 -25.64 19.73 -1.10
CA GLU A 402 -26.13 18.39 -1.46
C GLU A 402 -25.23 17.24 -0.98
N LYS A 403 -23.94 17.53 -0.72
CA LYS A 403 -22.94 16.54 -0.29
C LYS A 403 -22.66 16.57 1.21
N VAL A 404 -23.16 17.59 1.93
CA VAL A 404 -22.85 17.80 3.36
C VAL A 404 -23.23 16.58 4.19
N GLU A 405 -24.48 16.12 4.11
CA GLU A 405 -24.96 15.00 4.94
C GLU A 405 -24.16 13.72 4.68
N ARG A 406 -23.92 13.38 3.40
CA ARG A 406 -23.11 12.20 3.05
C ARG A 406 -21.68 12.32 3.56
N THR A 407 -21.08 13.51 3.52
CA THR A 407 -19.71 13.73 4.02
C THR A 407 -19.66 13.62 5.53
N LEU A 408 -20.65 14.17 6.24
CA LEU A 408 -20.82 14.04 7.70
C LEU A 408 -20.91 12.57 8.13
N GLU A 409 -21.76 11.79 7.46
CA GLU A 409 -21.86 10.34 7.73
C GLU A 409 -20.52 9.63 7.53
N THR A 410 -19.76 10.02 6.49
CA THR A 410 -18.46 9.46 6.22
C THR A 410 -17.46 9.82 7.32
N VAL A 411 -17.39 11.10 7.73
CA VAL A 411 -16.49 11.57 8.78
C VAL A 411 -16.79 10.88 10.13
N ARG A 412 -18.06 10.71 10.49
CA ARG A 412 -18.44 9.96 11.71
C ARG A 412 -17.92 8.52 11.71
N LYS A 413 -17.89 7.85 10.54
CA LYS A 413 -17.45 6.45 10.37
C LYS A 413 -15.92 6.29 10.38
N ILE A 414 -15.15 7.37 10.28
CA ILE A 414 -13.68 7.33 10.21
C ILE A 414 -13.00 8.03 11.39
N SER A 415 -13.74 8.24 12.47
CA SER A 415 -13.25 8.88 13.70
C SER A 415 -12.24 8.01 14.46
N SER A 416 -11.54 8.61 15.41
CA SER A 416 -10.65 7.90 16.34
C SER A 416 -11.38 6.83 17.15
N THR A 417 -12.62 7.09 17.56
CA THR A 417 -13.46 6.12 18.26
C THR A 417 -13.70 4.87 17.40
N GLU A 418 -14.00 5.07 16.12
CA GLU A 418 -14.21 3.97 15.19
C GLU A 418 -12.92 3.18 14.91
N LEU A 419 -11.77 3.86 14.84
CA LEU A 419 -10.47 3.19 14.70
C LEU A 419 -10.17 2.28 15.90
N MET A 420 -10.49 2.70 17.13
CA MET A 420 -10.27 1.91 18.35
C MET A 420 -11.13 0.64 18.44
N ARG A 421 -12.12 0.49 17.56
CA ARG A 421 -12.92 -0.76 17.46
C ARG A 421 -12.17 -1.88 16.72
N TYR A 422 -11.05 -1.58 16.04
CA TYR A 422 -10.15 -2.59 15.50
C TYR A 422 -9.11 -2.96 16.55
N LYS A 423 -9.35 -4.07 17.25
CA LYS A 423 -8.55 -4.55 18.39
C LYS A 423 -7.28 -5.26 17.91
N ILE A 424 -6.30 -4.49 17.40
CA ILE A 424 -5.02 -5.02 16.88
C ILE A 424 -3.99 -5.36 17.97
N GLY A 425 -4.24 -5.01 19.22
CA GLY A 425 -3.41 -5.44 20.36
C GLY A 425 -3.70 -6.90 20.77
N SER A 426 -2.87 -7.47 21.65
CA SER A 426 -3.01 -8.86 22.09
C SER A 426 -4.33 -9.13 22.83
N ASN A 427 -4.91 -8.12 23.49
CA ASN A 427 -6.24 -8.19 24.08
C ASN A 427 -7.37 -8.41 23.05
N GLY A 428 -7.10 -8.15 21.78
CA GLY A 428 -8.04 -8.37 20.67
C GLY A 428 -8.17 -9.84 20.25
N ILE A 429 -7.16 -10.68 20.56
CA ILE A 429 -7.10 -12.09 20.14
C ILE A 429 -8.34 -12.85 20.57
N ARG A 430 -8.86 -12.60 21.79
CA ARG A 430 -10.08 -13.22 22.33
C ARG A 430 -11.34 -13.00 21.50
N TYR A 431 -11.38 -11.95 20.64
CA TYR A 431 -12.50 -11.67 19.74
C TYR A 431 -12.32 -12.33 18.36
N ARG A 432 -11.17 -12.99 18.16
CA ARG A 432 -10.82 -13.65 16.91
C ARG A 432 -10.03 -14.93 17.18
N GLU A 433 -10.51 -15.73 18.10
CA GLU A 433 -9.90 -17.02 18.39
C GLU A 433 -9.81 -17.88 17.13
N LEU A 434 -8.69 -18.59 17.02
CA LEU A 434 -8.45 -19.49 15.90
C LEU A 434 -9.10 -20.85 16.20
N VAL A 435 -9.77 -21.39 15.19
CA VAL A 435 -10.35 -22.73 15.23
C VAL A 435 -9.65 -23.63 14.21
N VAL A 436 -9.98 -24.92 14.23
CA VAL A 436 -9.50 -25.89 13.24
C VAL A 436 -9.75 -25.36 11.82
N LYS A 437 -8.75 -25.46 10.94
CA LYS A 437 -8.66 -24.90 9.58
C LYS A 437 -8.28 -23.42 9.46
N ASP A 438 -8.36 -22.62 10.53
CA ASP A 438 -7.78 -21.27 10.53
C ASP A 438 -6.25 -21.33 10.46
N CYS A 439 -5.60 -20.19 10.25
CA CYS A 439 -4.16 -20.10 10.18
C CYS A 439 -3.60 -18.95 11.03
N ALA A 440 -2.48 -19.23 11.70
CA ALA A 440 -1.61 -18.24 12.34
C ALA A 440 -0.35 -18.04 11.50
N VAL A 441 -0.03 -16.80 11.13
CA VAL A 441 1.20 -16.47 10.39
C VAL A 441 2.04 -15.47 11.18
N ALA A 442 3.23 -15.86 11.61
CA ALA A 442 4.18 -14.93 12.23
C ALA A 442 5.10 -14.32 11.17
N VAL A 443 5.32 -13.01 11.25
CA VAL A 443 6.30 -12.26 10.42
C VAL A 443 7.36 -11.71 11.35
N MET A 444 8.57 -12.26 11.28
CA MET A 444 9.64 -12.04 12.24
C MET A 444 10.89 -11.45 11.57
N ALA A 445 11.61 -10.61 12.31
CA ALA A 445 12.93 -10.11 11.93
C ALA A 445 14.04 -10.75 12.78
N ALA A 446 15.25 -10.83 12.24
CA ALA A 446 16.44 -11.19 13.03
C ALA A 446 16.66 -10.23 14.20
N ALA A 447 16.38 -8.93 14.01
CA ALA A 447 16.50 -7.87 15.02
C ALA A 447 15.22 -7.66 15.85
N GLU A 448 14.36 -8.69 15.99
CA GLU A 448 13.14 -8.60 16.79
C GLU A 448 13.45 -8.50 18.27
N LYS A 449 12.71 -7.66 19.01
CA LYS A 449 12.83 -7.58 20.48
C LYS A 449 12.47 -8.94 21.11
N PRO A 450 13.20 -9.40 22.16
CA PRO A 450 12.94 -10.71 22.76
C PRO A 450 11.48 -10.93 23.21
N ALA A 451 10.84 -9.89 23.79
CA ALA A 451 9.44 -9.96 24.21
C ALA A 451 8.48 -10.15 23.02
N THR A 452 8.71 -9.45 21.93
CA THR A 452 7.93 -9.55 20.70
C THR A 452 8.10 -10.93 20.05
N ARG A 453 9.35 -11.41 19.95
CA ARG A 453 9.63 -12.76 19.46
C ARG A 453 8.90 -13.82 20.30
N LYS A 454 8.96 -13.72 21.65
CA LYS A 454 8.24 -14.61 22.56
C LYS A 454 6.72 -14.58 22.30
N PHE A 455 6.15 -13.39 22.11
CA PHE A 455 4.73 -13.24 21.76
C PHE A 455 4.39 -13.99 20.47
N GLN A 456 5.13 -13.74 19.39
CA GLN A 456 4.89 -14.36 18.07
C GLN A 456 4.98 -15.90 18.16
N LEU A 457 6.02 -16.44 18.81
CA LEU A 457 6.21 -17.87 18.97
C LEU A 457 5.08 -18.51 19.79
N LYS A 458 4.66 -17.86 20.89
CA LYS A 458 3.53 -18.31 21.70
C LYS A 458 2.24 -18.40 20.89
N GLN A 459 1.98 -17.44 19.98
CA GLN A 459 0.76 -17.49 19.15
C GLN A 459 0.79 -18.66 18.17
N LEU A 460 1.94 -18.97 17.56
CA LEU A 460 2.08 -20.17 16.73
C LEU A 460 1.88 -21.47 17.53
N GLU A 461 2.45 -21.57 18.73
CA GLU A 461 2.27 -22.71 19.61
C GLU A 461 0.80 -22.90 20.01
N THR A 462 0.13 -21.80 20.38
CA THR A 462 -1.30 -21.81 20.74
C THR A 462 -2.16 -22.24 19.55
N ALA A 463 -1.89 -21.73 18.34
CA ALA A 463 -2.60 -22.13 17.13
C ALA A 463 -2.44 -23.63 16.86
N ARG A 464 -1.24 -24.18 16.96
CA ARG A 464 -0.97 -25.62 16.79
C ARG A 464 -1.67 -26.48 17.84
N ALA A 465 -1.66 -26.06 19.10
CA ALA A 465 -2.36 -26.76 20.17
C ALA A 465 -3.88 -26.79 19.90
N GLY A 466 -4.44 -25.78 19.25
CA GLY A 466 -5.83 -25.74 18.78
C GLY A 466 -6.08 -26.39 17.42
N ASN A 467 -5.10 -27.10 16.85
CA ASN A 467 -5.14 -27.72 15.52
C ASN A 467 -5.38 -26.72 14.36
N ALA A 468 -5.07 -25.44 14.56
CA ALA A 468 -4.99 -24.48 13.47
C ALA A 468 -3.66 -24.61 12.72
N ARG A 469 -3.67 -24.17 11.45
CA ARG A 469 -2.47 -24.19 10.58
C ARG A 469 -1.50 -23.09 10.99
N THR A 470 -0.22 -23.25 10.65
CA THR A 470 0.81 -22.28 11.04
C THR A 470 1.77 -21.96 9.91
N GLY A 471 2.08 -20.65 9.73
CA GLY A 471 3.11 -20.15 8.85
C GLY A 471 4.12 -19.27 9.60
N LEU A 472 5.36 -19.28 9.16
CA LEU A 472 6.40 -18.40 9.68
C LEU A 472 7.22 -17.83 8.52
N ILE A 473 7.27 -16.50 8.43
CA ILE A 473 8.14 -15.75 7.53
C ILE A 473 9.24 -15.10 8.37
N TYR A 474 10.49 -15.44 8.11
CA TYR A 474 11.63 -14.92 8.87
C TYR A 474 12.59 -14.15 7.96
N PHE A 475 12.83 -12.87 8.29
CA PHE A 475 13.76 -11.99 7.57
C PHE A 475 15.05 -11.84 8.36
N GLY A 476 16.18 -12.22 7.75
CA GLY A 476 17.48 -12.11 8.41
C GLY A 476 18.64 -12.50 7.52
N PRO A 477 19.88 -12.21 7.97
CA PRO A 477 21.09 -12.57 7.21
C PRO A 477 21.33 -14.07 7.18
N GLU A 478 20.94 -14.75 8.26
CA GLU A 478 21.16 -16.19 8.46
C GLU A 478 19.92 -16.82 9.10
N MET A 479 19.81 -18.13 8.98
CA MET A 479 18.82 -18.90 9.71
C MET A 479 19.02 -18.68 11.22
N PRO A 480 17.95 -18.52 12.01
CA PRO A 480 18.10 -18.35 13.45
C PRO A 480 18.77 -19.57 14.06
N ALA A 481 19.76 -19.31 14.92
CA ALA A 481 20.51 -20.37 15.62
C ALA A 481 19.63 -21.13 16.63
N ASP A 482 18.65 -20.43 17.22
CA ASP A 482 17.70 -21.05 18.15
C ASP A 482 16.64 -21.85 17.42
N ALA A 483 16.22 -22.95 18.01
CA ALA A 483 15.10 -23.74 17.48
C ALA A 483 13.85 -22.88 17.36
N LEU A 484 13.43 -22.61 16.13
CA LEU A 484 12.10 -22.05 15.88
C LEU A 484 11.07 -23.15 16.09
N PRO A 485 9.88 -22.86 16.65
CA PRO A 485 8.81 -23.83 16.71
C PRO A 485 8.51 -24.32 15.30
N ALA A 486 8.28 -25.62 15.18
CA ALA A 486 7.93 -26.19 13.89
C ALA A 486 6.61 -25.57 13.41
N ALA A 487 6.67 -24.67 12.43
CA ALA A 487 5.51 -24.21 11.67
C ALA A 487 5.22 -25.22 10.54
N ASP A 488 3.94 -25.31 10.10
CA ASP A 488 3.59 -26.15 8.94
C ASP A 488 4.29 -25.67 7.68
N VAL A 489 4.46 -24.34 7.56
CA VAL A 489 5.25 -23.71 6.49
C VAL A 489 6.22 -22.71 7.08
N PHE A 490 7.49 -22.87 6.77
CA PHE A 490 8.55 -21.95 7.11
C PHE A 490 9.15 -21.34 5.84
N THR A 491 9.19 -20.00 5.78
CA THR A 491 9.79 -19.24 4.67
C THR A 491 10.92 -18.37 5.21
N PHE A 492 12.14 -18.69 4.84
CA PHE A 492 13.30 -17.88 5.15
C PHE A 492 13.57 -16.87 4.03
N VAL A 493 13.61 -15.59 4.38
CA VAL A 493 13.96 -14.49 3.49
C VAL A 493 15.33 -13.97 3.86
N ARG A 494 16.32 -14.34 3.06
CA ARG A 494 17.69 -13.89 3.30
C ARG A 494 17.83 -12.41 2.96
N VAL A 495 18.13 -11.60 3.97
CA VAL A 495 18.45 -10.19 3.84
C VAL A 495 19.87 -9.98 4.37
N PRO A 496 20.84 -9.56 3.53
CA PRO A 496 22.21 -9.38 3.99
C PRO A 496 22.29 -8.25 5.05
N PRO A 497 23.28 -8.28 5.96
CA PRO A 497 23.54 -7.18 6.86
C PRO A 497 23.82 -5.90 6.06
N THR A 498 23.05 -4.85 6.28
CA THR A 498 23.12 -3.65 5.44
C THR A 498 23.89 -2.51 6.08
N GLY A 499 23.96 -2.45 7.41
CA GLY A 499 24.51 -1.32 8.15
C GLY A 499 23.67 -0.03 8.02
N LEU A 500 22.44 -0.13 7.45
CA LEU A 500 21.52 0.99 7.34
C LEU A 500 20.76 1.20 8.65
N LEU A 501 20.55 2.46 9.01
CA LEU A 501 19.95 2.85 10.29
C LEU A 501 18.43 2.66 10.34
N LEU A 502 17.76 2.82 9.19
CA LEU A 502 16.30 2.70 9.04
C LEU A 502 15.86 1.30 8.59
N ASP A 503 16.79 0.37 8.42
CA ASP A 503 16.50 -1.00 7.96
C ASP A 503 15.81 -1.05 6.57
N GLY A 504 16.12 -0.06 5.74
CA GLY A 504 15.38 0.21 4.51
C GLY A 504 15.33 -0.96 3.54
N VAL A 505 16.44 -1.70 3.36
CA VAL A 505 16.48 -2.87 2.47
C VAL A 505 15.55 -3.97 2.98
N THR A 506 15.57 -4.26 4.29
CA THR A 506 14.68 -5.28 4.89
C THR A 506 13.22 -4.90 4.70
N ARG A 507 12.85 -3.63 4.90
CA ARG A 507 11.46 -3.14 4.70
C ARG A 507 11.00 -3.27 3.25
N VAL A 508 11.87 -2.97 2.28
CA VAL A 508 11.58 -3.24 0.86
C VAL A 508 11.33 -4.72 0.63
N MET A 509 12.16 -5.61 1.21
CA MET A 509 11.99 -7.05 1.09
C MET A 509 10.68 -7.53 1.75
N VAL A 510 10.32 -7.03 2.93
CA VAL A 510 9.02 -7.33 3.58
C VAL A 510 7.88 -6.94 2.64
N LYS A 511 7.91 -5.72 2.09
CA LYS A 511 6.89 -5.26 1.13
C LYS A 511 6.79 -6.17 -0.09
N LEU A 512 7.90 -6.55 -0.72
CA LEU A 512 7.89 -7.39 -1.92
C LEU A 512 7.37 -8.80 -1.63
N VAL A 513 7.82 -9.42 -0.53
CA VAL A 513 7.40 -10.78 -0.15
C VAL A 513 5.93 -10.82 0.22
N MET A 514 5.46 -9.90 1.07
CA MET A 514 4.05 -9.83 1.46
C MET A 514 3.14 -9.53 0.27
N ASN A 515 3.56 -8.63 -0.62
CA ASN A 515 2.82 -8.30 -1.83
C ASN A 515 2.75 -9.49 -2.81
N ALA A 516 3.85 -10.22 -3.02
CA ALA A 516 3.86 -11.41 -3.87
C ALA A 516 3.01 -12.53 -3.26
N LEU A 517 3.10 -12.77 -1.94
CA LEU A 517 2.27 -13.74 -1.22
C LEU A 517 0.79 -13.43 -1.42
N SER A 518 0.35 -12.23 -1.06
CA SER A 518 -1.07 -11.84 -1.14
C SER A 518 -1.58 -11.82 -2.58
N THR A 519 -0.80 -11.29 -3.53
CA THR A 519 -1.17 -11.24 -4.94
C THR A 519 -1.33 -12.65 -5.52
N CYS A 520 -0.33 -13.53 -5.32
CA CYS A 520 -0.38 -14.88 -5.85
C CYS A 520 -1.53 -15.69 -5.23
N THR A 521 -1.80 -15.54 -3.93
CA THR A 521 -2.97 -16.14 -3.25
C THR A 521 -4.28 -15.68 -3.90
N MET A 522 -4.44 -14.39 -4.18
CA MET A 522 -5.65 -13.86 -4.82
C MET A 522 -5.79 -14.29 -6.28
N VAL A 523 -4.67 -14.43 -7.01
CA VAL A 523 -4.66 -15.03 -8.35
C VAL A 523 -5.15 -16.48 -8.31
N ARG A 524 -4.65 -17.27 -7.38
CA ARG A 524 -5.06 -18.66 -7.14
C ARG A 524 -6.55 -18.78 -6.79
N LEU A 525 -7.08 -17.82 -6.07
CA LEU A 525 -8.51 -17.73 -5.71
C LEU A 525 -9.40 -17.22 -6.85
N GLY A 526 -8.86 -17.05 -8.06
CA GLY A 526 -9.65 -16.63 -9.24
C GLY A 526 -10.06 -15.16 -9.23
N ARG A 527 -9.38 -14.29 -8.43
CA ARG A 527 -9.68 -12.86 -8.39
C ARG A 527 -8.99 -12.05 -9.48
N VAL A 528 -8.14 -12.71 -10.25
CA VAL A 528 -7.39 -12.14 -11.38
C VAL A 528 -7.53 -13.04 -12.59
N MET A 529 -7.75 -12.45 -13.78
CA MET A 529 -7.78 -13.14 -15.07
C MET A 529 -6.67 -12.55 -15.95
N GLY A 530 -5.75 -13.41 -16.46
CA GLY A 530 -4.47 -12.90 -16.96
C GLY A 530 -3.73 -12.16 -15.85
N ASN A 531 -3.62 -10.85 -15.96
CA ASN A 531 -3.17 -9.95 -14.89
C ASN A 531 -4.18 -8.81 -14.59
N TYR A 532 -5.47 -9.00 -14.92
CA TYR A 532 -6.54 -8.03 -14.66
C TYR A 532 -7.32 -8.39 -13.41
N MET A 533 -7.58 -7.39 -12.54
CA MET A 533 -8.40 -7.54 -11.33
C MET A 533 -9.90 -7.61 -11.69
N ILE A 534 -10.45 -8.81 -11.82
CA ILE A 534 -11.83 -9.01 -12.25
C ILE A 534 -12.89 -8.88 -11.13
N TRP A 535 -12.42 -8.61 -9.90
CA TRP A 535 -13.28 -8.34 -8.74
C TRP A 535 -13.41 -6.84 -8.43
N VAL A 536 -12.85 -5.96 -9.26
CA VAL A 536 -12.96 -4.52 -9.04
C VAL A 536 -14.42 -4.08 -8.97
N VAL A 537 -14.75 -3.26 -7.97
CA VAL A 537 -16.09 -2.67 -7.80
C VAL A 537 -16.10 -1.30 -8.48
N PRO A 538 -17.02 -1.06 -9.46
CA PRO A 538 -17.10 0.23 -10.16
C PRO A 538 -17.81 1.28 -9.30
N SER A 539 -17.21 1.68 -8.17
CA SER A 539 -17.81 2.57 -7.17
C SER A 539 -17.62 4.07 -7.47
N ASN A 540 -16.66 4.42 -8.30
CA ASN A 540 -16.40 5.81 -8.74
C ASN A 540 -16.09 5.85 -10.25
N LEU A 541 -15.99 7.05 -10.83
CA LEU A 541 -15.80 7.24 -12.28
C LEU A 541 -14.51 6.57 -12.79
N LYS A 542 -13.43 6.63 -12.03
CA LYS A 542 -12.15 5.97 -12.35
C LYS A 542 -12.31 4.44 -12.40
N LEU A 543 -12.99 3.85 -11.43
CA LEU A 543 -13.20 2.40 -11.37
C LEU A 543 -14.22 1.90 -12.41
N ILE A 544 -15.20 2.74 -12.80
CA ILE A 544 -16.09 2.45 -13.92
C ILE A 544 -15.30 2.40 -15.23
N ASP A 545 -14.44 3.39 -15.51
CA ASP A 545 -13.56 3.38 -16.69
C ASP A 545 -12.65 2.15 -16.69
N ARG A 546 -12.00 1.86 -15.56
CA ARG A 546 -11.12 0.68 -15.41
C ARG A 546 -11.86 -0.62 -15.65
N ALA A 547 -13.04 -0.81 -15.04
CA ALA A 547 -13.89 -1.99 -15.24
C ALA A 547 -14.31 -2.16 -16.70
N THR A 548 -14.72 -1.07 -17.36
CA THR A 548 -15.07 -1.06 -18.78
C THR A 548 -13.90 -1.49 -19.65
N ARG A 549 -12.71 -0.95 -19.42
CA ARG A 549 -11.48 -1.32 -20.15
C ARG A 549 -11.10 -2.79 -19.93
N TYR A 550 -11.24 -3.30 -18.70
CA TYR A 550 -10.97 -4.71 -18.42
C TYR A 550 -11.92 -5.63 -19.19
N ILE A 551 -13.22 -5.32 -19.24
CA ILE A 551 -14.18 -6.09 -20.06
C ILE A 551 -13.78 -6.02 -21.54
N THR A 552 -13.44 -4.84 -22.05
CA THR A 552 -12.98 -4.68 -23.45
C THR A 552 -11.72 -5.52 -23.73
N LYS A 553 -10.77 -5.57 -22.81
CA LYS A 553 -9.51 -6.35 -22.99
C LYS A 553 -9.69 -7.86 -22.84
N LEU A 554 -10.68 -8.28 -22.07
CA LEU A 554 -10.96 -9.68 -21.78
C LEU A 554 -12.04 -10.28 -22.69
N THR A 555 -12.66 -9.47 -23.58
CA THR A 555 -13.71 -9.90 -24.51
C THR A 555 -13.51 -9.23 -25.87
N ASP A 556 -14.34 -9.57 -26.86
CA ASP A 556 -14.33 -8.95 -28.19
C ASP A 556 -15.19 -7.66 -28.24
N LEU A 557 -15.69 -7.17 -27.10
CA LEU A 557 -16.55 -5.98 -27.07
C LEU A 557 -15.72 -4.70 -27.21
N ASN A 558 -16.25 -3.73 -27.96
CA ASN A 558 -15.73 -2.38 -27.93
C ASN A 558 -16.08 -1.68 -26.60
N TYR A 559 -15.47 -0.52 -26.34
CA TYR A 559 -15.62 0.20 -25.07
C TYR A 559 -17.09 0.54 -24.73
N GLU A 560 -17.86 0.98 -25.72
CA GLU A 560 -19.28 1.34 -25.52
C GLU A 560 -20.14 0.12 -25.15
N ALA A 561 -20.00 -0.99 -25.89
CA ALA A 561 -20.71 -2.23 -25.60
C ALA A 561 -20.29 -2.82 -24.24
N ALA A 562 -19.00 -2.77 -23.90
CA ALA A 562 -18.49 -3.20 -22.61
C ALA A 562 -19.05 -2.35 -21.46
N ASN A 563 -19.17 -1.02 -21.65
CA ASN A 563 -19.75 -0.13 -20.65
C ASN A 563 -21.24 -0.38 -20.43
N ARG A 564 -22.00 -0.59 -21.49
CA ARG A 564 -23.43 -0.96 -21.40
C ARG A 564 -23.62 -2.26 -20.62
N LEU A 565 -22.83 -3.28 -20.97
CA LEU A 565 -22.87 -4.57 -20.28
C LEU A 565 -22.46 -4.43 -18.80
N LEU A 566 -21.46 -3.62 -18.49
CA LEU A 566 -21.05 -3.30 -17.11
C LEU A 566 -22.23 -2.76 -16.30
N PHE A 567 -22.97 -1.76 -16.83
CA PHE A 567 -24.09 -1.17 -16.11
C PHE A 567 -25.30 -2.10 -16.00
N GLU A 568 -25.52 -3.03 -16.92
CA GLU A 568 -26.51 -4.08 -16.77
C GLU A 568 -26.21 -4.96 -15.54
N VAL A 569 -24.95 -5.37 -15.38
CA VAL A 569 -24.52 -6.17 -14.24
C VAL A 569 -24.55 -5.35 -12.94
N VAL A 570 -24.13 -4.09 -12.98
CA VAL A 570 -24.19 -3.19 -11.80
C VAL A 570 -25.62 -3.08 -11.28
N ILE A 571 -26.60 -2.83 -12.15
CA ILE A 571 -28.01 -2.73 -11.73
C ILE A 571 -28.53 -4.05 -11.17
N TYR A 572 -28.12 -5.17 -11.73
CA TYR A 572 -28.49 -6.50 -11.22
C TYR A 572 -28.00 -6.75 -9.80
N VAL A 573 -26.77 -6.33 -9.47
CA VAL A 573 -26.18 -6.54 -8.13
C VAL A 573 -26.49 -5.41 -7.14
N GLU A 574 -26.88 -4.22 -7.61
CA GLU A 574 -27.06 -3.00 -6.81
C GLU A 574 -28.00 -3.17 -5.60
N PRO A 575 -29.14 -3.89 -5.68
CA PRO A 575 -30.00 -4.12 -4.51
C PRO A 575 -29.26 -4.82 -3.37
N ARG A 576 -28.41 -5.80 -3.70
CA ARG A 576 -27.59 -6.54 -2.73
C ARG A 576 -26.45 -5.68 -2.17
N MET A 577 -25.81 -4.88 -3.00
CA MET A 577 -24.77 -3.93 -2.57
C MET A 577 -25.33 -2.92 -1.55
N LYS A 578 -26.54 -2.40 -1.78
CA LYS A 578 -27.18 -1.42 -0.90
C LYS A 578 -27.63 -2.00 0.45
N SER A 579 -27.88 -3.31 0.49
CA SER A 579 -28.28 -4.03 1.71
C SER A 579 -27.13 -4.78 2.39
N ASP A 580 -25.87 -4.48 2.04
CA ASP A 580 -24.65 -5.14 2.52
C ASP A 580 -24.67 -6.68 2.39
N GLN A 581 -25.42 -7.20 1.40
CA GLN A 581 -25.47 -8.62 1.11
C GLN A 581 -24.35 -9.02 0.14
N ALA A 582 -23.96 -10.29 0.18
CA ALA A 582 -23.00 -10.84 -0.76
C ALA A 582 -23.52 -10.76 -2.22
N TYR A 583 -22.67 -10.33 -3.13
CA TYR A 583 -22.96 -10.24 -4.56
C TYR A 583 -21.79 -10.74 -5.39
N PRO A 584 -22.04 -11.24 -6.63
CA PRO A 584 -20.99 -11.73 -7.51
C PRO A 584 -20.12 -10.58 -8.04
N PRO A 585 -18.86 -10.87 -8.44
CA PRO A 585 -17.93 -9.87 -8.96
C PRO A 585 -18.40 -9.32 -10.31
N VAL A 586 -18.63 -8.01 -10.36
CA VAL A 586 -19.28 -7.32 -11.49
C VAL A 586 -18.53 -7.51 -12.82
N VAL A 587 -17.20 -7.31 -12.82
CA VAL A 587 -16.39 -7.44 -14.04
C VAL A 587 -16.33 -8.89 -14.50
N CYS A 588 -16.15 -9.84 -13.57
CA CYS A 588 -16.12 -11.26 -13.88
C CYS A 588 -17.45 -11.71 -14.52
N MET A 589 -18.59 -11.32 -13.94
CA MET A 589 -19.90 -11.58 -14.52
C MET A 589 -20.05 -11.02 -15.94
N ALA A 590 -19.63 -9.77 -16.14
CA ALA A 590 -19.71 -9.12 -17.45
C ALA A 590 -18.86 -9.85 -18.50
N VAL A 591 -17.62 -10.25 -18.13
CA VAL A 591 -16.75 -11.03 -19.01
C VAL A 591 -17.37 -12.39 -19.35
N LEU A 592 -17.90 -13.09 -18.36
CA LEU A 592 -18.51 -14.40 -18.55
C LEU A 592 -19.77 -14.33 -19.46
N ARG A 593 -20.62 -13.33 -19.19
CA ARG A 593 -21.80 -13.04 -20.04
C ARG A 593 -21.42 -12.78 -21.50
N ALA A 594 -20.39 -11.97 -21.72
CA ALA A 594 -19.94 -11.63 -23.08
C ALA A 594 -19.37 -12.84 -23.83
N ARG A 595 -18.53 -13.64 -23.15
CA ARG A 595 -17.87 -14.81 -23.77
C ARG A 595 -18.84 -15.94 -24.10
N GLU A 596 -19.80 -16.20 -23.21
CA GLU A 596 -20.66 -17.36 -23.29
C GLU A 596 -22.12 -17.02 -23.62
N LYS A 597 -22.43 -15.73 -23.84
CA LYS A 597 -23.79 -15.24 -24.18
C LYS A 597 -24.83 -15.59 -23.09
N LEU A 598 -24.44 -15.51 -21.82
CA LEU A 598 -25.29 -15.85 -20.68
C LEU A 598 -26.15 -14.66 -20.20
N THR A 599 -27.26 -14.96 -19.49
CA THR A 599 -27.98 -13.97 -18.68
C THR A 599 -27.21 -13.67 -17.38
N ASN A 600 -27.66 -12.67 -16.58
CA ASN A 600 -27.05 -12.39 -15.27
C ASN A 600 -27.18 -13.59 -14.32
N GLU A 601 -28.37 -14.23 -14.31
CA GLU A 601 -28.66 -15.37 -13.45
C GLU A 601 -27.78 -16.58 -13.81
N GLN A 602 -27.67 -16.89 -15.09
CA GLN A 602 -26.83 -18.00 -15.59
C GLN A 602 -25.35 -17.76 -15.29
N ALA A 603 -24.86 -16.52 -15.47
CA ALA A 603 -23.48 -16.16 -15.15
C ALA A 603 -23.20 -16.27 -13.65
N GLU A 604 -24.13 -15.83 -12.81
CA GLU A 604 -24.00 -15.95 -11.35
C GLU A 604 -24.02 -17.42 -10.89
N GLU A 605 -24.92 -18.25 -11.45
CA GLU A 605 -24.99 -19.67 -11.13
C GLU A 605 -23.68 -20.39 -11.49
N LYS A 606 -23.14 -20.09 -12.67
CA LYS A 606 -21.85 -20.65 -13.09
C LYS A 606 -20.72 -20.23 -12.18
N LEU A 607 -20.64 -18.95 -11.80
CA LEU A 607 -19.60 -18.46 -10.86
C LEU A 607 -19.70 -19.13 -9.49
N LYS A 608 -20.92 -19.39 -8.99
CA LYS A 608 -21.11 -20.13 -7.72
C LYS A 608 -20.61 -21.55 -7.78
N ALA A 609 -20.62 -22.17 -8.95
CA ALA A 609 -20.11 -23.54 -9.13
C ALA A 609 -18.58 -23.60 -9.29
N GLU A 610 -17.93 -22.49 -9.67
CA GLU A 610 -16.49 -22.42 -9.92
C GLU A 610 -15.68 -21.84 -8.71
N ILE A 611 -16.35 -21.17 -7.79
CA ILE A 611 -15.76 -20.57 -6.59
C ILE A 611 -15.96 -21.48 -5.38
#